data_f40e5a9a1ee576fd3575ac11d3d7b6b8
#
_entry.id   f40e5a9a1ee576fd3575ac11d3d7b6b8
#
_cell.length_a   1.000
_cell.length_b   1.000
_cell.length_c   1.000
_cell.angle_alpha   90.00
_cell.angle_beta   90.00
_cell.angle_gamma   90.00
#
_symmetry.space_group_name_H-M   'P 1'
#
loop_
_entity.id
_entity.type
_entity.pdbx_description
1 polymer ?
#
loop_
_entity_poly.entity_id
_entity_poly.type
_entity_poly.pdbx_seq_one_letter_code
_entity_poly.pdbx_strand_id
1 'polypeptide(L)'
;ALTLSPLSDTFGSGTSGTNHDNITSATLPTFNGTAAAGSYVQLYDVTGGTTVSVGSAVADSSGGWTTTLTSPLSGSASGVSHTLVAVGVDPAGNTSTVSGPDVVVIDNAAAVLPGPTMASASDTGASSSDGITSNTAPVFTGTGAEAGALVTIYANGTSVGHATADASGNYTIQSNALGADGRYQITAQQVDIAGNTSPSSSVTAMTLDTSEPAPVNLHLVDDTFGQGTAGTSSDNLTKDSRVTISGTASAGDVVTLMDGATSVGQVTADASGNWTIQTASLADGTHSLTASAVDLAGNTSPASSTLPVTVDTINPPPALTLSPLSDTFGSGTSGTNHDNITSATMPTFNGTAAAGSYVQ
;
A
#
# COMPACT_ATOMS: atom_id res chain seq x y z
N ALA A 1 -54.21 18.09 1.31
CA ALA A 1 -53.34 17.01 1.80
C ALA A 1 -52.15 17.61 2.56
N LEU A 2 -51.71 16.95 3.61
CA LEU A 2 -50.48 17.32 4.33
C LEU A 2 -49.30 16.78 3.53
N THR A 3 -48.30 17.61 3.27
CA THR A 3 -47.07 17.21 2.56
C THR A 3 -45.85 17.89 3.16
N LEU A 4 -44.69 17.29 3.04
CA LEU A 4 -43.40 17.89 3.45
C LEU A 4 -43.03 18.98 2.44
N SER A 5 -42.67 20.19 2.93
CA SER A 5 -42.23 21.24 2.02
C SER A 5 -40.93 20.89 1.34
N PRO A 6 -40.75 21.19 0.02
CA PRO A 6 -39.47 20.97 -0.66
C PRO A 6 -38.27 21.62 -0.06
N LEU A 7 -38.46 22.70 0.74
CA LEU A 7 -37.36 23.41 1.44
C LEU A 7 -36.82 22.64 2.65
N SER A 8 -37.56 21.69 3.19
CA SER A 8 -37.17 20.87 4.34
C SER A 8 -36.80 19.45 3.97
N ASP A 9 -37.14 19.03 2.75
CA ASP A 9 -36.70 17.78 2.17
C ASP A 9 -35.24 17.98 1.71
N THR A 10 -34.29 17.53 2.53
CA THR A 10 -32.88 17.78 2.28
C THR A 10 -32.34 16.81 1.24
N PHE A 11 -31.58 17.36 0.33
CA PHE A 11 -31.07 16.67 -0.84
C PHE A 11 -29.97 15.68 -0.47
N GLY A 12 -30.15 14.40 -0.82
CA GLY A 12 -29.10 13.41 -0.76
C GLY A 12 -28.02 13.66 -1.83
N SER A 13 -26.77 13.42 -1.51
CA SER A 13 -25.60 13.66 -2.39
C SER A 13 -25.47 12.69 -3.56
N GLY A 14 -26.50 11.94 -3.91
CA GLY A 14 -26.58 11.09 -5.11
C GLY A 14 -27.19 11.82 -6.29
N THR A 15 -26.78 11.47 -7.51
CA THR A 15 -27.23 12.05 -8.78
C THR A 15 -28.73 11.89 -9.09
N SER A 16 -29.51 11.36 -8.17
CA SER A 16 -30.94 11.13 -8.31
C SER A 16 -31.73 11.42 -7.03
N GLY A 17 -31.23 12.32 -6.18
CA GLY A 17 -32.03 12.81 -5.05
C GLY A 17 -33.31 13.43 -5.58
N THR A 18 -34.44 12.78 -5.35
CA THR A 18 -35.72 13.39 -5.57
C THR A 18 -36.06 14.14 -4.30
N ASN A 19 -36.22 15.42 -4.39
CA ASN A 19 -36.68 16.33 -3.32
C ASN A 19 -38.10 15.95 -2.82
N HIS A 20 -38.45 14.66 -2.77
CA HIS A 20 -39.77 14.14 -2.46
C HIS A 20 -39.71 12.74 -1.82
N ASP A 21 -38.57 12.36 -1.21
CA ASP A 21 -38.44 11.07 -0.50
C ASP A 21 -38.90 11.16 0.96
N ASN A 22 -39.23 12.37 1.44
CA ASN A 22 -39.63 12.67 2.80
C ASN A 22 -38.57 12.37 3.86
N ILE A 23 -37.27 12.43 3.46
CA ILE A 23 -36.14 12.29 4.38
C ILE A 23 -35.49 13.66 4.56
N THR A 24 -35.27 14.08 5.81
CA THR A 24 -34.69 15.39 6.11
C THR A 24 -33.81 15.38 7.32
N SER A 25 -32.73 16.15 7.30
CA SER A 25 -31.91 16.43 8.49
C SER A 25 -32.52 17.49 9.41
N ALA A 26 -33.53 18.23 8.94
CA ALA A 26 -34.18 19.27 9.73
C ALA A 26 -35.10 18.68 10.80
N THR A 27 -34.81 18.94 12.07
CA THR A 27 -35.68 18.53 13.19
C THR A 27 -36.92 19.40 13.32
N LEU A 28 -36.96 20.58 12.69
CA LEU A 28 -38.08 21.49 12.54
C LEU A 28 -38.47 21.65 11.07
N PRO A 29 -38.94 20.60 10.40
CA PRO A 29 -39.29 20.66 8.97
C PRO A 29 -40.47 21.60 8.72
N THR A 30 -40.55 22.10 7.50
CA THR A 30 -41.67 22.95 7.02
C THR A 30 -42.66 22.11 6.24
N PHE A 31 -43.90 22.23 6.56
CA PHE A 31 -45.05 21.57 5.88
C PHE A 31 -45.93 22.57 5.20
N ASN A 32 -46.55 22.14 4.14
CA ASN A 32 -47.60 22.89 3.43
C ASN A 32 -48.80 22.02 3.12
N GLY A 33 -49.88 22.65 2.76
CA GLY A 33 -51.12 21.95 2.38
C GLY A 33 -52.24 22.92 2.00
N THR A 34 -53.45 22.40 1.95
CA THR A 34 -54.65 23.18 1.64
C THR A 34 -55.72 22.99 2.69
N ALA A 35 -56.48 24.05 2.94
CA ALA A 35 -57.66 24.08 3.80
C ALA A 35 -58.68 25.09 3.28
N ALA A 36 -59.83 25.24 3.89
CA ALA A 36 -60.75 26.34 3.57
C ALA A 36 -60.05 27.69 3.86
N ALA A 37 -60.28 28.69 3.01
CA ALA A 37 -59.69 30.01 3.19
C ALA A 37 -59.97 30.58 4.59
N GLY A 38 -58.90 31.08 5.27
CA GLY A 38 -58.97 31.61 6.62
C GLY A 38 -59.09 30.56 7.73
N SER A 39 -59.08 29.27 7.42
CA SER A 39 -59.10 28.21 8.47
C SER A 39 -57.80 28.21 9.25
N TYR A 40 -57.89 27.98 10.59
CA TYR A 40 -56.76 27.62 11.42
C TYR A 40 -56.46 26.14 11.27
N VAL A 41 -55.21 25.81 10.88
CA VAL A 41 -54.71 24.44 10.69
C VAL A 41 -53.76 24.09 11.83
N GLN A 42 -54.01 22.96 12.51
CA GLN A 42 -53.14 22.42 13.55
C GLN A 42 -52.52 21.13 13.07
N LEU A 43 -51.18 21.01 13.21
CA LEU A 43 -50.41 19.80 12.91
C LEU A 43 -50.14 19.01 14.18
N TYR A 44 -50.27 17.67 14.07
CA TYR A 44 -50.00 16.73 15.12
C TYR A 44 -49.05 15.64 14.64
N ASP A 45 -48.11 15.29 15.52
CA ASP A 45 -47.34 14.02 15.41
C ASP A 45 -48.17 12.96 16.15
N VAL A 46 -48.54 11.89 15.46
CA VAL A 46 -49.32 10.77 15.98
C VAL A 46 -48.50 9.49 16.09
N THR A 47 -47.18 9.59 16.02
CA THR A 47 -46.23 8.47 16.09
C THR A 47 -46.37 7.70 17.40
N GLY A 48 -46.38 6.38 17.32
CA GLY A 48 -46.44 5.49 18.50
C GLY A 48 -47.75 5.56 19.30
N GLY A 49 -48.85 6.09 18.71
CA GLY A 49 -50.16 6.19 19.34
C GLY A 49 -50.29 7.37 20.30
N THR A 50 -49.34 8.27 20.38
CA THR A 50 -49.43 9.55 21.10
C THR A 50 -49.79 10.64 20.09
N THR A 51 -50.54 11.67 20.58
CA THR A 51 -50.89 12.83 19.76
C THR A 51 -50.24 14.07 20.38
N VAL A 52 -49.28 14.62 19.69
CA VAL A 52 -48.51 15.80 20.12
C VAL A 52 -48.70 16.92 19.11
N SER A 53 -49.11 18.10 19.56
CA SER A 53 -49.17 19.28 18.71
C SER A 53 -47.75 19.76 18.36
N VAL A 54 -47.45 19.89 17.08
CA VAL A 54 -46.10 20.20 16.58
C VAL A 54 -46.01 21.50 15.77
N GLY A 55 -47.14 22.05 15.32
CA GLY A 55 -47.14 23.30 14.54
C GLY A 55 -48.55 23.75 14.18
N SER A 56 -48.70 24.99 13.75
CA SER A 56 -49.95 25.52 13.27
C SER A 56 -49.78 26.60 12.19
N ALA A 57 -50.82 26.82 11.40
CA ALA A 57 -50.89 27.85 10.35
C ALA A 57 -52.29 28.40 10.21
N VAL A 58 -52.43 29.51 9.48
CA VAL A 58 -53.74 29.99 8.96
C VAL A 58 -53.70 29.90 7.43
N ALA A 59 -54.68 29.28 6.87
CA ALA A 59 -54.83 29.18 5.43
C ALA A 59 -55.09 30.58 4.82
N ASP A 60 -54.44 30.89 3.73
CA ASP A 60 -54.56 32.15 2.98
C ASP A 60 -55.91 32.24 2.23
N SER A 61 -56.10 33.33 1.52
CA SER A 61 -57.35 33.55 0.74
C SER A 61 -57.56 32.54 -0.41
N SER A 62 -56.50 31.83 -0.82
CA SER A 62 -56.56 30.74 -1.82
C SER A 62 -56.76 29.35 -1.16
N GLY A 63 -56.70 29.30 0.15
CA GLY A 63 -56.79 28.07 0.95
C GLY A 63 -55.41 27.40 1.16
N GLY A 64 -54.31 27.98 0.66
CA GLY A 64 -52.96 27.48 0.93
C GLY A 64 -52.49 27.80 2.33
N TRP A 65 -51.76 26.87 2.96
CA TRP A 65 -51.05 27.11 4.23
C TRP A 65 -49.66 26.55 4.24
N THR A 66 -48.76 27.18 4.99
CA THR A 66 -47.38 26.73 5.20
C THR A 66 -47.00 26.98 6.64
N THR A 67 -46.32 26.04 7.26
CA THR A 67 -45.80 26.19 8.62
C THR A 67 -44.50 25.42 8.83
N THR A 68 -43.53 26.04 9.50
CA THR A 68 -42.38 25.32 10.10
C THR A 68 -42.84 24.82 11.49
N LEU A 69 -42.47 23.60 11.83
CA LEU A 69 -42.81 23.03 13.14
C LEU A 69 -42.22 23.90 14.27
N THR A 70 -42.98 23.99 15.37
CA THR A 70 -42.58 24.73 16.58
C THR A 70 -42.00 23.84 17.66
N SER A 71 -42.22 22.52 17.55
CA SER A 71 -41.65 21.49 18.41
C SER A 71 -40.78 20.57 17.58
N PRO A 72 -39.50 20.33 17.96
CA PRO A 72 -38.63 19.50 17.17
C PRO A 72 -39.09 18.04 17.21
N LEU A 73 -39.00 17.38 16.06
CA LEU A 73 -39.10 15.94 15.93
C LEU A 73 -37.76 15.29 16.31
N SER A 74 -37.81 14.10 16.90
CA SER A 74 -36.61 13.33 17.20
C SER A 74 -35.99 12.80 15.95
N GLY A 75 -34.66 12.73 15.92
CA GLY A 75 -33.90 12.18 14.78
C GLY A 75 -32.76 11.28 15.27
N SER A 76 -32.18 10.52 14.35
CA SER A 76 -31.00 9.68 14.58
C SER A 76 -30.24 9.48 13.28
N ALA A 77 -29.05 8.88 13.36
CA ALA A 77 -28.25 8.50 12.18
C ALA A 77 -28.83 7.35 11.36
N SER A 78 -29.89 6.73 11.79
CA SER A 78 -30.61 5.70 11.02
C SER A 78 -32.03 6.14 10.66
N GLY A 79 -32.31 7.41 10.84
CA GLY A 79 -33.63 7.99 10.66
C GLY A 79 -34.65 7.60 11.75
N VAL A 80 -35.52 8.52 12.09
CA VAL A 80 -36.71 8.28 12.94
C VAL A 80 -37.95 8.68 12.14
N SER A 81 -38.85 7.72 11.93
CA SER A 81 -40.09 7.97 11.21
C SER A 81 -41.11 8.64 12.11
N HIS A 82 -41.70 9.74 11.65
CA HIS A 82 -42.81 10.43 12.28
C HIS A 82 -44.03 10.40 11.36
N THR A 83 -45.17 10.17 11.91
CA THR A 83 -46.47 10.22 11.22
C THR A 83 -47.21 11.47 11.60
N LEU A 84 -47.41 12.36 10.64
CA LEU A 84 -48.02 13.66 10.85
C LEU A 84 -49.44 13.71 10.25
N VAL A 85 -50.34 14.38 10.93
CA VAL A 85 -51.67 14.66 10.46
C VAL A 85 -52.03 16.11 10.73
N ALA A 86 -53.01 16.63 9.99
CA ALA A 86 -53.51 17.97 10.16
C ALA A 86 -55.03 17.95 10.44
N VAL A 87 -55.47 18.92 11.25
CA VAL A 87 -56.89 19.23 11.49
C VAL A 87 -57.12 20.72 11.24
N GLY A 88 -58.11 21.08 10.49
CA GLY A 88 -58.51 22.47 10.22
C GLY A 88 -59.78 22.86 11.02
N VAL A 89 -59.76 24.13 11.49
CA VAL A 89 -60.95 24.76 12.08
C VAL A 89 -61.29 25.97 11.22
N ASP A 90 -62.50 26.02 10.63
CA ASP A 90 -62.94 27.13 9.78
C ASP A 90 -63.25 28.39 10.62
N PRO A 91 -63.41 29.57 9.98
CA PRO A 91 -63.76 30.79 10.70
C PRO A 91 -65.09 30.76 11.43
N ALA A 92 -65.98 29.81 11.11
CA ALA A 92 -67.25 29.58 11.81
C ALA A 92 -67.12 28.61 13.00
N GLY A 93 -65.93 28.03 13.25
CA GLY A 93 -65.67 27.07 14.30
C GLY A 93 -65.92 25.61 13.99
N ASN A 94 -66.18 25.25 12.74
CA ASN A 94 -66.36 23.86 12.33
C ASN A 94 -64.99 23.17 12.15
N THR A 95 -64.87 21.97 12.72
CA THR A 95 -63.64 21.17 12.67
C THR A 95 -63.69 20.21 11.47
N SER A 96 -62.61 20.13 10.72
CA SER A 96 -62.46 19.19 9.60
C SER A 96 -62.29 17.75 10.13
N THR A 97 -62.45 16.79 9.21
CA THR A 97 -61.87 15.44 9.44
C THR A 97 -60.34 15.57 9.46
N VAL A 98 -59.68 14.62 10.11
CA VAL A 98 -58.22 14.49 10.12
C VAL A 98 -57.76 14.26 8.68
N SER A 99 -56.64 14.88 8.28
CA SER A 99 -56.00 14.65 6.95
C SER A 99 -55.55 13.20 6.81
N GLY A 100 -55.24 12.78 5.61
CA GLY A 100 -54.41 11.60 5.39
C GLY A 100 -53.06 11.76 6.15
N PRO A 101 -52.49 10.67 6.63
CA PRO A 101 -51.19 10.72 7.26
C PRO A 101 -50.08 11.03 6.25
N ASP A 102 -49.11 11.79 6.67
CA ASP A 102 -47.85 12.01 5.97
C ASP A 102 -46.68 11.50 6.82
N VAL A 103 -45.81 10.70 6.23
CA VAL A 103 -44.70 10.09 6.96
C VAL A 103 -43.40 10.82 6.56
N VAL A 104 -42.73 11.39 7.56
CA VAL A 104 -41.42 12.01 7.40
C VAL A 104 -40.36 11.26 8.20
N VAL A 105 -39.16 11.10 7.66
CA VAL A 105 -38.01 10.51 8.34
C VAL A 105 -37.06 11.64 8.72
N ILE A 106 -36.76 11.75 10.01
CA ILE A 106 -35.76 12.69 10.52
C ILE A 106 -34.46 11.94 10.70
N ASP A 107 -33.53 12.21 9.79
CA ASP A 107 -32.18 11.70 9.82
C ASP A 107 -31.21 12.88 9.98
N ASN A 108 -30.71 13.09 11.19
CA ASN A 108 -29.98 14.28 11.57
C ASN A 108 -28.50 14.04 11.93
N ALA A 109 -27.95 12.87 11.56
CA ALA A 109 -26.55 12.53 11.73
C ALA A 109 -26.16 11.40 10.81
N ALA A 110 -24.92 11.39 10.33
CA ALA A 110 -24.33 10.26 9.62
C ALA A 110 -23.43 9.45 10.55
N ALA A 111 -23.53 8.12 10.49
CA ALA A 111 -22.74 7.21 11.29
C ALA A 111 -21.24 7.28 10.92
N VAL A 112 -20.36 7.10 11.93
CA VAL A 112 -18.90 7.00 11.70
C VAL A 112 -18.57 5.69 11.02
N LEU A 113 -17.78 5.72 9.95
CA LEU A 113 -17.33 4.54 9.24
C LEU A 113 -16.17 3.84 9.97
N PRO A 114 -16.04 2.51 9.86
CA PRO A 114 -14.79 1.83 10.13
C PRO A 114 -13.68 2.34 9.18
N GLY A 115 -12.40 2.16 9.56
CA GLY A 115 -11.29 2.46 8.66
C GLY A 115 -11.38 1.62 7.38
N PRO A 116 -11.14 2.22 6.21
CA PRO A 116 -11.16 1.47 4.95
C PRO A 116 -10.01 0.47 4.89
N THR A 117 -10.16 -0.61 4.14
CA THR A 117 -9.12 -1.63 3.94
C THR A 117 -8.63 -1.55 2.50
N MET A 118 -7.30 -1.59 2.29
CA MET A 118 -6.75 -1.75 0.96
C MET A 118 -7.11 -3.13 0.41
N ALA A 119 -7.60 -3.20 -0.82
CA ALA A 119 -7.93 -4.48 -1.45
C ALA A 119 -6.64 -5.29 -1.68
N SER A 120 -6.68 -6.60 -1.40
CA SER A 120 -5.50 -7.47 -1.52
C SER A 120 -4.85 -7.47 -2.90
N ALA A 121 -5.63 -7.23 -3.97
CA ALA A 121 -5.10 -7.08 -5.33
C ALA A 121 -4.34 -5.74 -5.56
N SER A 122 -4.50 -4.78 -4.65
CA SER A 122 -3.78 -3.49 -4.68
C SER A 122 -2.60 -3.47 -3.73
N ASP A 123 -2.49 -4.43 -2.83
CA ASP A 123 -1.35 -4.65 -1.93
C ASP A 123 -0.35 -5.55 -2.66
N THR A 124 0.68 -4.93 -3.26
CA THR A 124 1.63 -5.60 -4.18
C THR A 124 2.83 -6.17 -3.41
N GLY A 125 3.64 -6.97 -4.09
CA GLY A 125 4.81 -7.58 -3.47
C GLY A 125 4.59 -8.99 -2.96
N ALA A 126 5.40 -9.41 -2.00
CA ALA A 126 5.37 -10.77 -1.45
C ALA A 126 4.21 -11.00 -0.47
N SER A 127 3.69 -9.95 0.14
CA SER A 127 2.51 -9.97 1.02
C SER A 127 1.39 -9.16 0.37
N SER A 128 0.15 -9.63 0.50
CA SER A 128 -1.06 -8.93 0.03
C SER A 128 -1.87 -8.35 1.20
N SER A 129 -1.22 -8.11 2.35
CA SER A 129 -1.88 -7.66 3.58
C SER A 129 -0.97 -6.88 4.54
N ASP A 130 0.22 -6.46 4.11
CA ASP A 130 1.15 -5.68 4.94
C ASP A 130 0.99 -4.16 4.77
N GLY A 131 0.20 -3.75 3.80
CA GLY A 131 -0.07 -2.35 3.51
C GLY A 131 1.08 -1.64 2.79
N ILE A 132 2.00 -2.39 2.16
CA ILE A 132 3.10 -1.85 1.35
C ILE A 132 2.80 -2.13 -0.13
N THR A 133 2.81 -1.12 -0.99
CA THR A 133 2.39 -1.28 -2.38
C THR A 133 3.18 -0.39 -3.33
N SER A 134 3.44 -0.89 -4.53
CA SER A 134 3.91 -0.11 -5.67
C SER A 134 2.77 0.45 -6.53
N ASN A 135 1.51 0.10 -6.21
CA ASN A 135 0.36 0.60 -6.94
C ASN A 135 0.06 2.05 -6.55
N THR A 136 0.27 2.98 -7.47
CA THR A 136 0.02 4.41 -7.25
C THR A 136 -1.45 4.78 -7.10
N ALA A 137 -2.37 3.92 -7.52
CA ALA A 137 -3.82 4.15 -7.46
C ALA A 137 -4.52 2.93 -6.82
N PRO A 138 -4.28 2.64 -5.52
CA PRO A 138 -4.83 1.47 -4.86
C PRO A 138 -6.35 1.53 -4.71
N VAL A 139 -6.98 0.36 -4.69
CA VAL A 139 -8.40 0.21 -4.40
C VAL A 139 -8.60 0.04 -2.90
N PHE A 140 -9.57 0.77 -2.35
CA PHE A 140 -10.01 0.64 -0.96
C PHE A 140 -11.43 0.11 -0.90
N THR A 141 -11.69 -0.75 0.07
CA THR A 141 -13.01 -1.32 0.37
C THR A 141 -13.40 -1.04 1.80
N GLY A 142 -14.69 -1.03 2.05
CA GLY A 142 -15.21 -0.91 3.40
C GLY A 142 -16.68 -1.26 3.49
N THR A 143 -17.19 -1.27 4.72
CA THR A 143 -18.56 -1.64 5.07
C THR A 143 -19.11 -0.67 6.11
N GLY A 144 -20.40 -0.78 6.41
CA GLY A 144 -21.04 0.00 7.47
C GLY A 144 -21.40 1.42 7.06
N ALA A 145 -21.32 1.75 5.77
CA ALA A 145 -21.91 2.97 5.26
C ALA A 145 -23.44 2.83 5.21
N GLU A 146 -24.13 3.96 5.23
CA GLU A 146 -25.57 3.96 4.98
C GLU A 146 -25.86 3.65 3.52
N ALA A 147 -26.94 2.91 3.27
CA ALA A 147 -27.32 2.56 1.91
C ALA A 147 -27.54 3.83 1.07
N GLY A 148 -26.86 3.94 -0.05
CA GLY A 148 -26.94 5.11 -0.92
C GLY A 148 -26.08 6.31 -0.50
N ALA A 149 -25.38 6.26 0.65
CA ALA A 149 -24.48 7.34 1.07
C ALA A 149 -23.30 7.49 0.12
N LEU A 150 -22.85 8.72 -0.08
CA LEU A 150 -21.62 9.03 -0.81
C LEU A 150 -20.43 8.90 0.13
N VAL A 151 -19.61 7.88 -0.08
CA VAL A 151 -18.37 7.65 0.68
C VAL A 151 -17.19 8.27 -0.05
N THR A 152 -16.39 9.04 0.67
CA THR A 152 -15.15 9.67 0.17
C THR A 152 -13.95 9.14 0.96
N ILE A 153 -12.90 8.73 0.24
CA ILE A 153 -11.60 8.32 0.82
C ILE A 153 -10.64 9.50 0.79
N TYR A 154 -9.92 9.65 1.87
CA TYR A 154 -8.89 10.68 2.04
C TYR A 154 -7.53 10.03 2.31
N ALA A 155 -6.50 10.53 1.65
CA ALA A 155 -5.09 10.21 1.91
C ALA A 155 -4.41 11.45 2.50
N ASN A 156 -3.91 11.35 3.73
CA ASN A 156 -3.31 12.48 4.46
C ASN A 156 -4.22 13.73 4.47
N GLY A 157 -5.55 13.53 4.59
CA GLY A 157 -6.55 14.59 4.61
C GLY A 157 -6.96 15.15 3.23
N THR A 158 -6.36 14.67 2.14
CA THR A 158 -6.74 15.05 0.76
C THR A 158 -7.67 14.00 0.19
N SER A 159 -8.82 14.41 -0.39
CA SER A 159 -9.74 13.50 -1.08
C SER A 159 -9.07 12.87 -2.30
N VAL A 160 -9.09 11.53 -2.36
CA VAL A 160 -8.46 10.75 -3.43
C VAL A 160 -9.45 9.86 -4.19
N GLY A 161 -10.72 9.82 -3.80
CA GLY A 161 -11.74 9.07 -4.52
C GLY A 161 -13.04 8.98 -3.74
N HIS A 162 -14.12 8.64 -4.44
CA HIS A 162 -15.45 8.47 -3.83
C HIS A 162 -16.27 7.42 -4.58
N ALA A 163 -17.25 6.84 -3.91
CA ALA A 163 -18.27 5.98 -4.48
C ALA A 163 -19.55 6.01 -3.64
N THR A 164 -20.67 5.61 -4.24
CA THR A 164 -21.93 5.40 -3.51
C THR A 164 -21.93 4.01 -2.88
N ALA A 165 -22.32 3.92 -1.60
CA ALA A 165 -22.49 2.66 -0.90
C ALA A 165 -23.67 1.87 -1.47
N ASP A 166 -23.54 0.55 -1.54
CA ASP A 166 -24.60 -0.36 -1.96
C ASP A 166 -25.71 -0.48 -0.88
N ALA A 167 -26.76 -1.25 -1.22
CA ALA A 167 -27.89 -1.47 -0.31
C ALA A 167 -27.50 -2.20 1.01
N SER A 168 -26.30 -2.79 1.07
CA SER A 168 -25.75 -3.46 2.27
C SER A 168 -24.73 -2.59 3.00
N GLY A 169 -24.49 -1.36 2.54
CA GLY A 169 -23.54 -0.43 3.09
C GLY A 169 -22.08 -0.74 2.74
N ASN A 170 -21.83 -1.54 1.70
CA ASN A 170 -20.48 -1.80 1.20
C ASN A 170 -20.08 -0.75 0.17
N TYR A 171 -18.79 -0.45 0.11
CA TYR A 171 -18.23 0.41 -0.92
C TYR A 171 -16.87 -0.11 -1.41
N THR A 172 -16.57 0.21 -2.67
CA THR A 172 -15.28 -0.06 -3.31
C THR A 172 -14.87 1.20 -4.07
N ILE A 173 -13.70 1.74 -3.75
CA ILE A 173 -13.22 3.01 -4.30
C ILE A 173 -11.81 2.82 -4.81
N GLN A 174 -11.60 3.03 -6.11
CA GLN A 174 -10.26 3.21 -6.65
C GLN A 174 -9.80 4.64 -6.36
N SER A 175 -8.64 4.79 -5.75
CA SER A 175 -8.08 6.12 -5.53
C SER A 175 -7.61 6.75 -6.84
N ASN A 176 -7.57 8.07 -6.88
CA ASN A 176 -6.71 8.79 -7.81
C ASN A 176 -5.25 8.43 -7.52
N ALA A 177 -4.36 8.70 -8.47
CA ALA A 177 -2.94 8.48 -8.25
C ALA A 177 -2.47 9.26 -7.01
N LEU A 178 -1.87 8.52 -6.08
CA LEU A 178 -1.18 9.07 -4.93
C LEU A 178 0.10 9.77 -5.40
N GLY A 179 0.64 10.66 -4.58
CA GLY A 179 1.80 11.48 -4.95
C GLY A 179 3.13 10.72 -4.80
N ALA A 180 4.04 11.24 -3.99
CA ALA A 180 5.36 10.68 -3.77
C ALA A 180 5.31 9.42 -2.88
N ASP A 181 6.35 8.59 -2.99
CA ASP A 181 6.58 7.46 -2.10
C ASP A 181 6.60 7.89 -0.64
N GLY A 182 6.11 7.04 0.25
CA GLY A 182 6.05 7.28 1.67
C GLY A 182 4.77 6.76 2.34
N ARG A 183 4.62 7.12 3.62
CA ARG A 183 3.48 6.66 4.43
C ARG A 183 2.26 7.53 4.21
N TYR A 184 1.11 6.89 4.06
CA TYR A 184 -0.20 7.52 3.94
C TYR A 184 -1.10 7.08 5.08
N GLN A 185 -1.87 8.04 5.59
CA GLN A 185 -2.97 7.81 6.52
C GLN A 185 -4.28 7.88 5.73
N ILE A 186 -4.93 6.74 5.59
CA ILE A 186 -6.17 6.62 4.81
C ILE A 186 -7.36 6.65 5.76
N THR A 187 -8.32 7.54 5.49
CA THR A 187 -9.59 7.66 6.22
C THR A 187 -10.76 7.71 5.27
N ALA A 188 -11.95 7.45 5.77
CA ALA A 188 -13.21 7.56 5.04
C ALA A 188 -14.18 8.48 5.77
N GLN A 189 -15.01 9.18 5.01
CA GLN A 189 -16.20 9.89 5.49
C GLN A 189 -17.36 9.57 4.56
N GLN A 190 -18.58 9.60 5.09
CA GLN A 190 -19.78 9.51 4.27
C GLN A 190 -20.62 10.79 4.37
N VAL A 191 -21.35 11.05 3.31
CA VAL A 191 -22.48 11.97 3.30
C VAL A 191 -23.71 11.11 3.03
N ASP A 192 -24.66 11.06 3.97
CA ASP A 192 -25.87 10.26 3.87
C ASP A 192 -26.90 10.86 2.88
N ILE A 193 -28.03 10.18 2.71
CA ILE A 193 -29.09 10.63 1.83
C ILE A 193 -29.85 11.85 2.37
N ALA A 194 -29.75 12.15 3.68
CA ALA A 194 -30.30 13.35 4.29
C ALA A 194 -29.32 14.55 4.26
N GLY A 195 -28.11 14.36 3.73
CA GLY A 195 -27.08 15.40 3.58
C GLY A 195 -26.19 15.58 4.82
N ASN A 196 -26.27 14.72 5.84
CA ASN A 196 -25.37 14.79 6.99
C ASN A 196 -24.00 14.23 6.63
N THR A 197 -22.94 14.86 7.15
CA THR A 197 -21.57 14.40 6.98
C THR A 197 -21.09 13.70 8.25
N SER A 198 -20.56 12.49 8.13
CA SER A 198 -20.01 11.75 9.25
C SER A 198 -18.68 12.33 9.74
N PRO A 199 -18.29 12.09 10.99
CA PRO A 199 -16.90 12.22 11.41
C PRO A 199 -15.99 11.30 10.57
N SER A 200 -14.66 11.59 10.53
CA SER A 200 -13.67 10.71 9.90
C SER A 200 -13.61 9.34 10.57
N SER A 201 -13.41 8.31 9.77
CA SER A 201 -13.15 6.95 10.25
C SER A 201 -11.85 6.86 11.05
N SER A 202 -11.59 5.70 11.65
CA SER A 202 -10.26 5.33 12.09
C SER A 202 -9.28 5.30 10.89
N VAL A 203 -7.98 5.53 11.19
CA VAL A 203 -6.91 5.54 10.18
C VAL A 203 -6.51 4.13 9.79
N THR A 204 -6.41 3.86 8.50
CA THR A 204 -5.65 2.74 7.93
C THR A 204 -4.33 3.28 7.42
N ALA A 205 -3.22 2.74 7.91
CA ALA A 205 -1.90 3.13 7.45
C ALA A 205 -1.50 2.28 6.23
N MET A 206 -0.88 2.91 5.23
CA MET A 206 -0.24 2.25 4.10
C MET A 206 1.08 2.92 3.74
N THR A 207 1.93 2.24 2.99
CA THR A 207 3.16 2.77 2.40
C THR A 207 3.10 2.60 0.89
N LEU A 208 3.29 3.69 0.16
CA LEU A 208 3.54 3.68 -1.26
C LEU A 208 5.05 3.63 -1.47
N ASP A 209 5.52 2.67 -2.25
CA ASP A 209 6.91 2.53 -2.66
C ASP A 209 6.95 2.06 -4.12
N THR A 210 7.41 2.91 -5.02
CA THR A 210 7.35 2.69 -6.47
C THR A 210 8.71 2.43 -7.10
N SER A 211 9.78 2.36 -6.30
CA SER A 211 11.15 2.23 -6.82
C SER A 211 12.05 1.47 -5.86
N GLU A 212 12.97 0.71 -6.43
CA GLU A 212 14.02 0.01 -5.67
C GLU A 212 15.41 0.35 -6.26
N PRO A 213 16.36 0.84 -5.44
CA PRO A 213 17.73 1.10 -5.87
C PRO A 213 18.51 -0.19 -6.14
N ALA A 214 19.49 -0.13 -7.06
CA ALA A 214 20.35 -1.26 -7.34
C ALA A 214 21.20 -1.64 -6.11
N PRO A 215 21.42 -2.94 -5.85
CA PRO A 215 22.37 -3.39 -4.84
C PRO A 215 23.78 -2.83 -5.09
N VAL A 216 24.50 -2.53 -4.02
CA VAL A 216 25.84 -1.92 -4.10
C VAL A 216 26.85 -2.68 -3.23
N ASN A 217 28.13 -2.26 -3.27
CA ASN A 217 29.24 -2.82 -2.49
C ASN A 217 29.47 -4.33 -2.70
N LEU A 218 29.20 -4.84 -3.93
CA LEU A 218 29.48 -6.23 -4.25
C LEU A 218 30.98 -6.51 -4.14
N HIS A 219 31.36 -7.55 -3.41
CA HIS A 219 32.72 -8.00 -3.27
C HIS A 219 32.80 -9.50 -3.03
N LEU A 220 33.93 -10.10 -3.43
CA LEU A 220 34.26 -11.48 -3.16
C LEU A 220 34.74 -11.60 -1.70
N VAL A 221 34.13 -12.50 -0.92
CA VAL A 221 34.49 -12.78 0.48
C VAL A 221 35.65 -13.79 0.54
N ASP A 222 35.60 -14.81 -0.33
CA ASP A 222 36.57 -15.93 -0.37
C ASP A 222 37.69 -15.64 -1.40
N ASP A 223 38.24 -14.43 -1.37
CA ASP A 223 39.42 -14.10 -2.17
C ASP A 223 40.63 -14.84 -1.59
N THR A 224 40.98 -15.99 -2.21
CA THR A 224 41.86 -16.99 -1.60
C THR A 224 43.35 -16.83 -1.92
N PHE A 225 43.74 -15.83 -2.70
CA PHE A 225 45.13 -15.64 -3.06
C PHE A 225 45.76 -14.43 -2.39
N GLY A 226 46.74 -14.69 -1.52
CA GLY A 226 47.46 -13.67 -0.81
C GLY A 226 48.80 -14.16 -0.24
N GLN A 227 49.51 -15.12 -0.88
CA GLN A 227 50.86 -15.58 -0.45
C GLN A 227 51.91 -15.03 -1.37
N GLY A 228 52.34 -13.80 -1.17
CA GLY A 228 53.46 -13.20 -1.86
C GLY A 228 53.25 -11.72 -2.18
N THR A 229 54.33 -11.00 -2.37
CA THR A 229 54.41 -9.55 -2.55
C THR A 229 53.64 -8.94 -3.72
N ALA A 230 52.79 -9.70 -4.42
CA ALA A 230 51.96 -9.26 -5.53
C ALA A 230 50.50 -9.75 -5.47
N GLY A 231 50.07 -10.57 -4.53
CA GLY A 231 48.69 -10.96 -4.35
C GLY A 231 48.04 -10.10 -3.28
N THR A 232 47.07 -9.33 -3.63
CA THR A 232 46.19 -8.66 -2.66
C THR A 232 44.93 -9.51 -2.54
N SER A 233 44.45 -9.72 -1.33
CA SER A 233 43.13 -10.34 -1.05
C SER A 233 41.96 -9.51 -1.62
N SER A 234 42.15 -8.87 -2.74
CA SER A 234 41.17 -8.01 -3.41
C SER A 234 41.35 -7.98 -4.95
N ASP A 235 42.00 -9.03 -5.52
CA ASP A 235 42.16 -9.16 -6.96
C ASP A 235 41.01 -9.94 -7.64
N ASN A 236 40.06 -10.45 -6.83
CA ASN A 236 38.91 -11.24 -7.25
C ASN A 236 39.29 -12.55 -7.96
N LEU A 237 40.43 -13.12 -7.58
CA LEU A 237 40.94 -14.42 -8.09
C LEU A 237 40.77 -15.47 -6.96
N THR A 238 40.14 -16.58 -7.25
CA THR A 238 39.90 -17.64 -6.28
C THR A 238 40.03 -19.03 -6.89
N LYS A 239 40.46 -20.02 -6.07
CA LYS A 239 40.44 -21.44 -6.44
C LYS A 239 39.11 -22.10 -6.10
N ASP A 240 38.22 -21.42 -5.42
CA ASP A 240 36.94 -21.98 -4.98
C ASP A 240 35.91 -21.83 -6.09
N SER A 241 35.39 -22.95 -6.61
CA SER A 241 34.33 -22.95 -7.62
C SER A 241 32.99 -22.48 -7.07
N ARG A 242 32.79 -22.47 -5.76
CA ARG A 242 31.59 -21.94 -5.07
C ARG A 242 31.98 -20.68 -4.33
N VAL A 243 31.91 -19.56 -5.01
CA VAL A 243 32.32 -18.29 -4.47
C VAL A 243 31.29 -17.69 -3.52
N THR A 244 31.74 -17.02 -2.49
CA THR A 244 30.90 -16.26 -1.57
C THR A 244 30.95 -14.79 -1.91
N ILE A 245 29.82 -14.20 -2.31
CA ILE A 245 29.69 -12.78 -2.64
C ILE A 245 28.85 -12.11 -1.55
N SER A 246 29.31 -10.94 -1.10
CA SER A 246 28.58 -10.08 -0.17
C SER A 246 28.31 -8.72 -0.82
N GLY A 247 27.31 -8.02 -0.29
CA GLY A 247 26.95 -6.68 -0.71
C GLY A 247 25.86 -6.08 0.19
N THR A 248 25.31 -4.97 -0.23
CA THR A 248 24.21 -4.29 0.48
C THR A 248 23.05 -3.99 -0.46
N ALA A 249 21.83 -4.04 0.07
CA ALA A 249 20.55 -3.70 -0.57
C ALA A 249 19.63 -3.07 0.49
N SER A 250 18.39 -2.76 0.18
CA SER A 250 17.43 -2.34 1.19
C SER A 250 17.09 -3.51 2.14
N ALA A 251 16.79 -3.19 3.40
CA ALA A 251 16.49 -4.22 4.40
C ALA A 251 15.21 -5.00 4.03
N GLY A 252 15.30 -6.32 3.99
CA GLY A 252 14.19 -7.20 3.64
C GLY A 252 14.06 -7.53 2.17
N ASP A 253 14.86 -6.92 1.29
CA ASP A 253 14.84 -7.22 -0.14
C ASP A 253 15.27 -8.64 -0.45
N VAL A 254 14.72 -9.20 -1.49
CA VAL A 254 15.16 -10.46 -2.06
C VAL A 254 16.19 -10.18 -3.14
N VAL A 255 17.47 -10.42 -2.79
CA VAL A 255 18.62 -10.20 -3.70
C VAL A 255 18.89 -11.46 -4.52
N THR A 256 18.98 -11.31 -5.83
CA THR A 256 19.36 -12.37 -6.78
C THR A 256 20.71 -12.05 -7.42
N LEU A 257 21.68 -12.97 -7.29
CA LEU A 257 22.98 -12.89 -7.91
C LEU A 257 22.96 -13.62 -9.25
N MET A 258 23.46 -12.95 -10.28
CA MET A 258 23.48 -13.41 -11.66
C MET A 258 24.91 -13.53 -12.19
N ASP A 259 25.18 -14.56 -12.97
CA ASP A 259 26.34 -14.65 -13.87
C ASP A 259 25.84 -14.56 -15.32
N GLY A 260 26.02 -13.39 -15.91
CA GLY A 260 25.35 -13.07 -17.17
C GLY A 260 23.83 -13.17 -17.05
N ALA A 261 23.23 -14.14 -17.77
CA ALA A 261 21.78 -14.39 -17.72
C ALA A 261 21.36 -15.51 -16.75
N THR A 262 22.32 -16.13 -16.06
CA THR A 262 22.05 -17.29 -15.18
C THR A 262 22.02 -16.85 -13.72
N SER A 263 20.94 -17.19 -13.00
CA SER A 263 20.90 -17.02 -11.54
C SER A 263 21.82 -18.03 -10.86
N VAL A 264 22.75 -17.55 -10.06
CA VAL A 264 23.74 -18.35 -9.32
C VAL A 264 23.51 -18.36 -7.81
N GLY A 265 22.52 -17.60 -7.30
CA GLY A 265 22.11 -17.61 -5.91
C GLY A 265 21.09 -16.53 -5.58
N GLN A 266 20.41 -16.69 -4.46
CA GLN A 266 19.39 -15.75 -3.96
C GLN A 266 19.39 -15.75 -2.43
N VAL A 267 19.13 -14.58 -1.82
CA VAL A 267 19.01 -14.42 -0.37
C VAL A 267 18.17 -13.18 -0.04
N THR A 268 17.59 -13.14 1.17
CA THR A 268 16.97 -11.93 1.70
C THR A 268 18.00 -11.11 2.48
N ALA A 269 18.09 -9.81 2.20
CA ALA A 269 18.94 -8.88 2.94
C ALA A 269 18.47 -8.75 4.40
N ASP A 270 19.42 -8.68 5.33
CA ASP A 270 19.12 -8.56 6.75
C ASP A 270 18.55 -7.18 7.14
N ALA A 271 18.22 -6.99 8.43
CA ALA A 271 17.65 -5.74 8.93
C ALA A 271 18.58 -4.51 8.78
N SER A 272 19.88 -4.73 8.50
CA SER A 272 20.87 -3.70 8.21
C SER A 272 21.14 -3.53 6.72
N GLY A 273 20.44 -4.30 5.86
CA GLY A 273 20.61 -4.32 4.43
C GLY A 273 21.79 -5.15 3.93
N ASN A 274 22.48 -5.92 4.79
CA ASN A 274 23.59 -6.76 4.35
C ASN A 274 23.07 -8.09 3.79
N TRP A 275 23.75 -8.59 2.78
CA TRP A 275 23.47 -9.90 2.23
C TRP A 275 24.76 -10.65 1.87
N THR A 276 24.70 -11.97 1.89
CA THR A 276 25.78 -12.87 1.50
C THR A 276 25.21 -14.07 0.78
N ILE A 277 25.76 -14.37 -0.42
CA ILE A 277 25.33 -15.48 -1.26
C ILE A 277 26.56 -16.36 -1.56
N GLN A 278 26.47 -17.65 -1.26
CA GLN A 278 27.36 -18.64 -1.83
C GLN A 278 26.76 -19.13 -3.14
N THR A 279 27.54 -19.02 -4.23
CA THR A 279 27.06 -19.36 -5.58
C THR A 279 26.85 -20.88 -5.76
N ALA A 280 26.09 -21.27 -6.77
CA ALA A 280 26.27 -22.57 -7.40
C ALA A 280 27.72 -22.71 -7.92
N SER A 281 28.16 -23.95 -8.24
CA SER A 281 29.51 -24.14 -8.78
C SER A 281 29.68 -23.43 -10.11
N LEU A 282 30.70 -22.55 -10.17
CA LEU A 282 31.15 -21.86 -11.36
C LEU A 282 32.28 -22.68 -12.03
N ALA A 283 32.42 -22.55 -13.33
CA ALA A 283 33.53 -23.16 -14.09
C ALA A 283 34.82 -22.35 -13.95
N ASP A 284 35.96 -22.92 -14.35
CA ASP A 284 37.19 -22.13 -14.47
C ASP A 284 37.02 -21.04 -15.52
N GLY A 285 37.51 -19.85 -15.22
CA GLY A 285 37.45 -18.66 -16.08
C GLY A 285 36.93 -17.42 -15.38
N THR A 286 36.75 -16.34 -16.14
CA THR A 286 36.25 -15.06 -15.62
C THR A 286 34.72 -15.00 -15.73
N HIS A 287 34.08 -14.73 -14.62
CA HIS A 287 32.64 -14.53 -14.48
C HIS A 287 32.33 -13.05 -14.28
N SER A 288 31.19 -12.61 -14.80
CA SER A 288 30.71 -11.23 -14.69
C SER A 288 29.47 -11.19 -13.79
N LEU A 289 29.69 -11.11 -12.49
CA LEU A 289 28.61 -11.19 -11.51
C LEU A 289 27.90 -9.84 -11.35
N THR A 290 26.57 -9.87 -11.33
CA THR A 290 25.70 -8.72 -11.03
C THR A 290 24.62 -9.14 -10.06
N ALA A 291 24.08 -8.20 -9.28
CA ALA A 291 22.97 -8.43 -8.39
C ALA A 291 21.79 -7.52 -8.72
N SER A 292 20.57 -8.03 -8.55
CA SER A 292 19.35 -7.24 -8.55
C SER A 292 18.54 -7.57 -7.30
N ALA A 293 17.69 -6.67 -6.88
CA ALA A 293 16.84 -6.81 -5.70
C ALA A 293 15.37 -6.67 -6.05
N VAL A 294 14.51 -7.33 -5.29
CA VAL A 294 13.06 -7.10 -5.29
C VAL A 294 12.68 -6.70 -3.88
N ASP A 295 12.06 -5.51 -3.74
CA ASP A 295 11.63 -4.97 -2.47
C ASP A 295 10.32 -5.56 -1.93
N LEU A 296 9.87 -5.08 -0.78
CA LEU A 296 8.62 -5.53 -0.15
C LEU A 296 7.37 -5.11 -0.95
N ALA A 297 7.45 -4.01 -1.71
CA ALA A 297 6.36 -3.54 -2.57
C ALA A 297 6.28 -4.27 -3.92
N GLY A 298 7.30 -5.10 -4.25
CA GLY A 298 7.41 -5.84 -5.50
C GLY A 298 8.11 -5.09 -6.62
N ASN A 299 8.79 -3.96 -6.34
CA ASN A 299 9.61 -3.28 -7.34
C ASN A 299 10.90 -4.07 -7.56
N THR A 300 11.34 -4.13 -8.82
CA THR A 300 12.63 -4.75 -9.18
C THR A 300 13.64 -3.66 -9.46
N SER A 301 14.81 -3.76 -8.82
CA SER A 301 15.89 -2.82 -8.99
C SER A 301 16.57 -2.96 -10.36
N PRO A 302 17.27 -1.95 -10.84
CA PRO A 302 18.32 -2.12 -11.86
C PRO A 302 19.39 -3.11 -11.37
N ALA A 303 20.14 -3.69 -12.30
CA ALA A 303 21.32 -4.48 -11.93
C ALA A 303 22.42 -3.58 -11.31
N SER A 304 23.16 -4.15 -10.37
CA SER A 304 24.36 -3.53 -9.80
C SER A 304 25.44 -3.28 -10.84
N SER A 305 26.51 -2.59 -10.45
CA SER A 305 27.77 -2.66 -11.19
C SER A 305 28.27 -4.10 -11.24
N THR A 306 28.95 -4.45 -12.34
CA THR A 306 29.53 -5.79 -12.53
C THR A 306 30.73 -5.99 -11.60
N LEU A 307 30.76 -7.13 -10.89
CA LEU A 307 31.91 -7.64 -10.17
C LEU A 307 32.57 -8.74 -11.02
N PRO A 308 33.75 -8.52 -11.61
CA PRO A 308 34.49 -9.58 -12.27
C PRO A 308 35.12 -10.50 -11.21
N VAL A 309 34.93 -11.81 -11.34
CA VAL A 309 35.55 -12.83 -10.49
C VAL A 309 36.18 -13.89 -11.37
N THR A 310 37.44 -14.25 -11.14
CA THR A 310 38.13 -15.32 -11.86
C THR A 310 38.27 -16.54 -10.96
N VAL A 311 37.70 -17.65 -11.42
CA VAL A 311 37.83 -18.97 -10.78
C VAL A 311 38.92 -19.74 -11.51
N ASP A 312 39.94 -20.25 -10.79
CA ASP A 312 40.99 -21.10 -11.29
C ASP A 312 41.23 -22.26 -10.31
N THR A 313 40.67 -23.41 -10.59
CA THR A 313 40.79 -24.64 -9.77
C THR A 313 41.96 -25.50 -10.21
N ILE A 314 42.73 -25.10 -11.23
CA ILE A 314 43.78 -25.89 -11.82
C ILE A 314 45.07 -25.72 -11.04
N ASN A 315 45.55 -26.81 -10.47
CA ASN A 315 46.86 -26.78 -9.80
C ASN A 315 47.99 -26.62 -10.84
N PRO A 316 48.94 -25.69 -10.63
CA PRO A 316 50.08 -25.58 -11.50
C PRO A 316 50.92 -26.88 -11.54
N PRO A 317 51.50 -27.23 -12.67
CA PRO A 317 52.26 -28.46 -12.77
C PRO A 317 53.49 -28.39 -11.85
N PRO A 318 53.77 -29.47 -11.07
CA PRO A 318 54.92 -29.50 -10.20
C PRO A 318 56.18 -29.82 -11.02
N ALA A 319 57.15 -28.94 -11.09
CA ALA A 319 58.52 -29.33 -11.34
C ALA A 319 59.49 -28.21 -11.03
N LEU A 320 59.99 -28.21 -9.82
CA LEU A 320 61.21 -27.48 -9.50
C LEU A 320 62.40 -28.42 -9.73
N THR A 321 63.35 -27.97 -10.50
CA THR A 321 64.62 -28.70 -10.72
C THR A 321 65.79 -27.86 -10.21
N LEU A 322 66.83 -28.53 -9.74
CA LEU A 322 68.05 -27.83 -9.38
C LEU A 322 68.64 -27.17 -10.64
N SER A 323 68.99 -25.87 -10.54
CA SER A 323 69.57 -25.14 -11.68
C SER A 323 70.89 -25.77 -12.08
N PRO A 324 71.12 -25.97 -13.38
CA PRO A 324 72.41 -26.44 -13.84
C PRO A 324 73.62 -25.58 -13.43
N LEU A 325 73.39 -24.30 -13.15
CA LEU A 325 74.42 -23.37 -12.66
C LEU A 325 74.80 -23.60 -11.20
N SER A 326 73.96 -24.28 -10.41
CA SER A 326 74.22 -24.61 -9.02
C SER A 326 74.66 -26.06 -8.82
N ASP A 327 74.55 -26.85 -9.87
CA ASP A 327 75.06 -28.23 -9.91
C ASP A 327 76.56 -28.18 -10.20
N THR A 328 77.36 -28.39 -9.16
CA THR A 328 78.84 -28.27 -9.27
C THR A 328 79.49 -29.62 -9.55
N PHE A 329 80.47 -29.61 -10.43
CA PHE A 329 81.21 -30.81 -10.77
C PHE A 329 81.82 -31.51 -9.57
N GLY A 330 81.42 -32.79 -9.38
CA GLY A 330 82.17 -33.70 -8.53
C GLY A 330 83.54 -33.97 -9.15
N SER A 331 84.55 -34.22 -8.34
CA SER A 331 85.95 -34.46 -8.72
C SER A 331 86.15 -35.78 -9.46
N GLY A 332 85.20 -36.25 -10.25
CA GLY A 332 85.27 -37.47 -11.05
C GLY A 332 85.09 -37.21 -12.55
N THR A 333 85.75 -37.96 -13.42
CA THR A 333 86.05 -37.76 -14.81
C THR A 333 84.86 -37.78 -15.80
N SER A 334 83.63 -37.64 -15.38
CA SER A 334 82.51 -37.46 -16.31
C SER A 334 81.28 -37.02 -15.54
N GLY A 335 81.38 -35.87 -14.91
CA GLY A 335 80.21 -35.27 -14.27
C GLY A 335 79.18 -34.92 -15.31
N THR A 336 78.05 -35.56 -15.29
CA THR A 336 76.89 -35.05 -15.95
C THR A 336 76.38 -33.93 -15.07
N ASN A 337 76.14 -32.79 -15.67
CA ASN A 337 75.64 -31.56 -15.07
C ASN A 337 74.22 -31.72 -14.50
N HIS A 338 73.84 -32.92 -14.04
CA HIS A 338 72.46 -33.24 -13.64
C HIS A 338 72.41 -34.31 -12.55
N ASP A 339 73.48 -34.46 -11.71
CA ASP A 339 73.51 -35.43 -10.63
C ASP A 339 72.92 -34.88 -9.33
N ASN A 340 72.51 -33.63 -9.33
CA ASN A 340 71.94 -32.90 -8.19
C ASN A 340 72.92 -32.76 -6.96
N ILE A 341 74.25 -32.82 -7.24
CA ILE A 341 75.27 -32.60 -6.24
C ILE A 341 75.86 -31.18 -6.39
N THR A 342 75.81 -30.41 -5.32
CA THR A 342 76.33 -29.05 -5.31
C THR A 342 77.11 -28.76 -4.06
N SER A 343 78.19 -28.00 -4.21
CA SER A 343 78.94 -27.44 -3.10
C SER A 343 78.43 -26.06 -2.68
N ALA A 344 77.45 -25.54 -3.42
CA ALA A 344 76.84 -24.27 -3.04
C ALA A 344 76.02 -24.39 -1.77
N THR A 345 76.27 -23.53 -0.81
CA THR A 345 75.51 -23.47 0.45
C THR A 345 74.16 -22.80 0.27
N MET A 346 73.98 -22.10 -0.84
CA MET A 346 72.73 -21.48 -1.28
C MET A 346 72.48 -21.87 -2.77
N PRO A 347 71.97 -23.08 -3.05
CA PRO A 347 71.73 -23.52 -4.40
C PRO A 347 70.59 -22.74 -5.08
N THR A 348 70.73 -22.55 -6.38
CA THR A 348 69.69 -21.96 -7.22
C THR A 348 68.85 -23.06 -7.86
N PHE A 349 67.58 -22.94 -7.79
CA PHE A 349 66.61 -23.83 -8.43
C PHE A 349 65.86 -23.11 -9.57
N ASN A 350 65.51 -23.83 -10.58
CA ASN A 350 64.65 -23.38 -11.64
C ASN A 350 63.52 -24.37 -11.89
N GLY A 351 62.44 -23.88 -12.42
CA GLY A 351 61.28 -24.70 -12.72
C GLY A 351 60.29 -23.93 -13.63
N THR A 352 59.23 -24.57 -13.97
CA THR A 352 58.11 -23.95 -14.70
C THR A 352 56.87 -23.97 -13.85
N ALA A 353 56.15 -22.87 -13.83
CA ALA A 353 54.85 -22.74 -13.19
C ALA A 353 53.90 -22.02 -14.14
N ALA A 354 52.62 -22.07 -13.91
CA ALA A 354 51.68 -21.27 -14.65
C ALA A 354 51.97 -19.78 -14.42
N ALA A 355 51.69 -18.96 -15.40
CA ALA A 355 51.90 -17.52 -15.30
C ALA A 355 51.12 -16.95 -14.10
N GLY A 356 51.81 -16.20 -13.24
CA GLY A 356 51.23 -15.64 -12.03
C GLY A 356 51.23 -16.55 -10.80
N SER A 357 51.70 -17.82 -10.92
CA SER A 357 51.84 -18.72 -9.81
C SER A 357 52.94 -18.26 -8.85
N TYR A 358 52.68 -18.37 -7.53
CA TYR A 358 53.70 -18.22 -6.49
C TYR A 358 54.43 -19.54 -6.25
N VAL A 359 55.74 -19.53 -6.30
CA VAL A 359 56.58 -20.71 -6.08
C VAL A 359 57.32 -20.51 -4.78
N GLN A 360 57.12 -21.41 -3.81
CA GLN A 360 57.69 -21.38 -2.50
C GLN A 360 58.78 -22.46 -2.31
#